data_7a174a00bade8a82bf9b6195649271b5
#
_entry.id   7a174a00bade8a82bf9b6195649271b5
#
_cell.length_a   1.000
_cell.length_b   1.000
_cell.length_c   1.000
_cell.angle_alpha   90.00
_cell.angle_beta   90.00
_cell.angle_gamma   90.00
#
_symmetry.space_group_name_H-M   'P 1'
#
loop_
_entity.id
_entity.type
_entity.pdbx_description
1 polymer ?
#
loop_
_entity_poly.entity_id
_entity_poly.type
_entity_poly.pdbx_seq_one_letter_code
_entity_poly.pdbx_strand_id
1 'polypeptide(L)'
;LRLVGSEMCIRDREEGVLTKAECEAVDWGKAKGSIDYKKIYEGRYPLLRKAYERSKVHENAEYQKFVEENSWWLSDYALFMAVKDRFDGVEWKLWADDIKLRWGPAMDYYREELYFDIEFQQYMQFKFYEQWMQLKAYANKKGIQIIGDIPIYVAMDSADTWAHPELFQLDEENVPVAVAGCPPDGFSATGQLWGNPLYRWGYHKLSLIHI
;
A
#
# COMPACT_ATOMS: atom_id res chain seq x y z
N LEU A 1 6.43 -13.01 14.92
CA LEU A 1 7.06 -12.91 13.59
C LEU A 1 6.95 -14.20 12.75
N ARG A 2 6.77 -15.33 13.38
CA ARG A 2 6.30 -16.54 12.69
C ARG A 2 4.89 -16.38 12.10
N LEU A 3 4.11 -15.42 12.62
CA LEU A 3 2.70 -15.22 12.30
C LEU A 3 2.47 -14.62 10.90
N VAL A 4 3.25 -13.62 10.49
CA VAL A 4 2.95 -12.87 9.26
C VAL A 4 3.23 -13.66 7.97
N GLY A 5 4.24 -14.53 7.94
CA GLY A 5 4.53 -15.37 6.77
C GLY A 5 3.77 -16.70 6.77
N SER A 6 3.55 -17.31 7.94
CA SER A 6 2.94 -18.64 8.04
C SER A 6 1.43 -18.62 7.99
N GLU A 7 0.74 -17.58 8.49
CA GLU A 7 -0.73 -17.53 8.47
C GLU A 7 -1.29 -17.25 7.07
N MET A 8 -0.64 -16.37 6.30
CA MET A 8 -1.05 -16.18 4.89
C MET A 8 -0.90 -17.50 4.11
N CYS A 9 0.24 -18.18 4.20
CA CYS A 9 0.44 -19.47 3.56
C CYS A 9 -0.52 -20.56 4.07
N ILE A 10 -1.00 -20.51 5.32
CA ILE A 10 -2.00 -21.46 5.83
C ILE A 10 -3.32 -21.26 5.08
N ARG A 11 -3.81 -20.04 4.99
CA ARG A 11 -5.08 -19.72 4.29
C ARG A 11 -5.00 -19.96 2.80
N ASP A 12 -3.93 -19.53 2.14
CA ASP A 12 -3.71 -19.77 0.72
C ASP A 12 -3.69 -21.28 0.40
N ARG A 13 -3.25 -22.10 1.35
CA ARG A 13 -3.33 -23.58 1.25
C ARG A 13 -4.73 -24.10 1.49
N GLU A 14 -5.46 -23.56 2.44
CA GLU A 14 -6.87 -23.91 2.70
C GLU A 14 -7.76 -23.55 1.51
N GLU A 15 -7.49 -22.41 0.88
CA GLU A 15 -8.13 -21.96 -0.36
C GLU A 15 -7.64 -22.74 -1.60
N GLY A 16 -6.58 -23.53 -1.47
CA GLY A 16 -6.03 -24.36 -2.57
C GLY A 16 -5.21 -23.60 -3.61
N VAL A 17 -4.90 -22.31 -3.36
CA VAL A 17 -4.13 -21.46 -4.29
C VAL A 17 -2.62 -21.63 -4.14
N LEU A 18 -2.14 -22.11 -2.99
CA LEU A 18 -0.73 -22.47 -2.75
C LEU A 18 -0.61 -23.90 -2.20
N THR A 19 0.51 -24.54 -2.51
CA THR A 19 0.88 -25.84 -1.93
C THR A 19 1.80 -25.65 -0.71
N LYS A 20 1.81 -26.67 0.17
CA LYS A 20 2.74 -26.69 1.31
C LYS A 20 4.20 -26.59 0.86
N ALA A 21 4.56 -27.31 -0.21
CA ALA A 21 5.91 -27.33 -0.74
C ALA A 21 6.38 -25.95 -1.24
N GLU A 22 5.50 -25.17 -1.87
CA GLU A 22 5.81 -23.81 -2.32
C GLU A 22 6.06 -22.88 -1.14
N CYS A 23 5.26 -22.96 -0.07
CA CYS A 23 5.46 -22.15 1.13
C CYS A 23 6.74 -22.51 1.90
N GLU A 24 7.10 -23.79 1.94
CA GLU A 24 8.30 -24.31 2.63
C GLU A 24 9.58 -24.10 1.83
N ALA A 25 9.51 -23.92 0.51
CA ALA A 25 10.66 -23.66 -0.34
C ALA A 25 11.26 -22.27 -0.16
N VAL A 26 10.53 -21.33 0.45
CA VAL A 26 10.99 -19.96 0.66
C VAL A 26 11.93 -19.86 1.83
N ASP A 27 13.11 -19.27 1.63
CA ASP A 27 14.04 -18.92 2.71
C ASP A 27 13.60 -17.65 3.44
N TRP A 28 12.87 -17.80 4.52
CA TRP A 28 12.44 -16.71 5.39
C TRP A 28 13.53 -16.14 6.31
N GLY A 29 14.76 -16.64 6.22
CA GLY A 29 15.85 -16.30 7.10
C GLY A 29 15.87 -17.15 8.40
N LYS A 30 17.02 -17.20 9.04
CA LYS A 30 17.26 -18.03 10.24
C LYS A 30 17.45 -17.23 11.52
N ALA A 31 17.51 -15.91 11.45
CA ALA A 31 17.78 -15.05 12.60
C ALA A 31 16.61 -15.05 13.59
N LYS A 32 16.88 -15.44 14.86
CA LYS A 32 15.83 -15.49 15.90
C LYS A 32 15.47 -14.13 16.49
N GLY A 33 16.26 -13.10 16.28
CA GLY A 33 16.11 -11.77 16.92
C GLY A 33 16.00 -10.59 15.95
N SER A 34 16.08 -10.82 14.63
CA SER A 34 15.96 -9.76 13.62
C SER A 34 15.11 -10.20 12.45
N ILE A 35 14.51 -9.23 11.77
CA ILE A 35 13.73 -9.45 10.54
C ILE A 35 14.62 -9.10 9.36
N ASP A 36 14.75 -10.03 8.42
CA ASP A 36 15.34 -9.76 7.12
C ASP A 36 14.23 -9.33 6.13
N TYR A 37 14.02 -8.04 6.04
CA TYR A 37 12.97 -7.48 5.15
C TYR A 37 13.21 -7.83 3.68
N LYS A 38 14.47 -7.89 3.24
CA LYS A 38 14.81 -8.27 1.86
C LYS A 38 14.28 -9.67 1.54
N LYS A 39 14.56 -10.65 2.41
CA LYS A 39 14.06 -12.03 2.25
C LYS A 39 12.53 -12.11 2.29
N ILE A 40 11.89 -11.28 3.12
CA ILE A 40 10.42 -11.20 3.13
C ILE A 40 9.91 -10.72 1.78
N TYR A 41 10.46 -9.65 1.25
CA TYR A 41 10.07 -9.14 -0.07
C TYR A 41 10.30 -10.17 -1.18
N GLU A 42 11.51 -10.67 -1.30
CA GLU A 42 11.90 -11.64 -2.34
C GLU A 42 11.13 -12.97 -2.26
N GLY A 43 10.72 -13.39 -1.07
CA GLY A 43 9.99 -14.64 -0.87
C GLY A 43 8.48 -14.48 -0.95
N ARG A 44 7.93 -13.41 -0.36
CA ARG A 44 6.48 -13.23 -0.20
C ARG A 44 5.80 -12.81 -1.49
N TYR A 45 6.34 -11.84 -2.20
CA TYR A 45 5.67 -11.33 -3.41
C TYR A 45 5.50 -12.38 -4.51
N PRO A 46 6.48 -13.23 -4.84
CA PRO A 46 6.28 -14.32 -5.78
C PRO A 46 5.20 -15.33 -5.36
N LEU A 47 5.08 -15.62 -4.05
CA LEU A 47 4.01 -16.48 -3.55
C LEU A 47 2.63 -15.81 -3.69
N LEU A 48 2.53 -14.53 -3.34
CA LEU A 48 1.28 -13.78 -3.49
C LEU A 48 0.85 -13.68 -4.96
N ARG A 49 1.80 -13.49 -5.88
CA ARG A 49 1.52 -13.47 -7.32
C ARG A 49 0.98 -14.82 -7.79
N LYS A 50 1.58 -15.94 -7.38
CA LYS A 50 1.06 -17.28 -7.67
C LYS A 50 -0.33 -17.51 -7.09
N ALA A 51 -0.56 -17.06 -5.86
CA ALA A 51 -1.88 -17.18 -5.23
C ALA A 51 -2.93 -16.38 -6.00
N TYR A 52 -2.62 -15.15 -6.39
CA TYR A 52 -3.46 -14.30 -7.21
C TYR A 52 -3.80 -14.97 -8.55
N GLU A 53 -2.81 -15.42 -9.32
CA GLU A 53 -2.98 -16.04 -10.63
C GLU A 53 -3.89 -17.28 -10.59
N ARG A 54 -3.93 -17.98 -9.45
CA ARG A 54 -4.75 -19.17 -9.25
C ARG A 54 -6.10 -18.90 -8.62
N SER A 55 -6.26 -17.74 -7.98
CA SER A 55 -7.43 -17.41 -7.15
C SER A 55 -8.69 -17.13 -7.95
N LYS A 56 -8.57 -16.77 -9.26
CA LYS A 56 -9.69 -16.26 -10.07
C LYS A 56 -10.48 -15.15 -9.34
N VAL A 57 -9.76 -14.26 -8.69
CA VAL A 57 -10.35 -13.26 -7.77
C VAL A 57 -11.42 -12.39 -8.45
N HIS A 58 -11.29 -12.13 -9.75
CA HIS A 58 -12.27 -11.38 -10.54
C HIS A 58 -13.68 -12.02 -10.57
N GLU A 59 -13.79 -13.35 -10.31
CA GLU A 59 -15.08 -14.05 -10.20
C GLU A 59 -15.68 -13.92 -8.77
N ASN A 60 -14.93 -13.39 -7.78
CA ASN A 60 -15.35 -13.29 -6.39
C ASN A 60 -16.19 -12.03 -6.16
N ALA A 61 -17.47 -12.21 -5.78
CA ALA A 61 -18.40 -11.10 -5.55
C ALA A 61 -17.98 -10.19 -4.37
N GLU A 62 -17.35 -10.73 -3.32
CA GLU A 62 -16.86 -9.94 -2.19
C GLU A 62 -15.66 -9.08 -2.59
N TYR A 63 -14.79 -9.59 -3.45
CA TYR A 63 -13.71 -8.81 -4.03
C TYR A 63 -14.25 -7.67 -4.91
N GLN A 64 -15.19 -7.96 -5.80
CA GLN A 64 -15.80 -6.93 -6.67
C GLN A 64 -16.43 -5.81 -5.82
N LYS A 65 -17.18 -6.20 -4.80
CA LYS A 65 -17.78 -5.25 -3.85
C LYS A 65 -16.72 -4.43 -3.10
N PHE A 66 -15.64 -5.07 -2.63
CA PHE A 66 -14.53 -4.38 -1.96
C PHE A 66 -13.88 -3.35 -2.88
N VAL A 67 -13.62 -3.69 -4.15
CA VAL A 67 -13.03 -2.78 -5.14
C VAL A 67 -13.95 -1.59 -5.41
N GLU A 68 -15.26 -1.84 -5.56
CA GLU A 68 -16.25 -0.79 -5.79
C GLU A 68 -16.34 0.18 -4.59
N GLU A 69 -16.53 -0.35 -3.38
CA GLU A 69 -16.68 0.45 -2.15
C GLU A 69 -15.42 1.25 -1.79
N ASN A 70 -14.25 0.79 -2.22
CA ASN A 70 -12.95 1.42 -1.94
C ASN A 70 -12.36 2.15 -3.16
N SER A 71 -13.08 2.27 -4.26
CA SER A 71 -12.59 2.84 -5.53
C SER A 71 -12.00 4.25 -5.39
N TRP A 72 -12.47 5.02 -4.43
CA TRP A 72 -12.05 6.41 -4.16
C TRP A 72 -10.57 6.55 -3.76
N TRP A 73 -9.93 5.50 -3.24
CA TRP A 73 -8.50 5.47 -2.93
C TRP A 73 -7.76 4.32 -3.63
N LEU A 74 -8.43 3.16 -3.75
CA LEU A 74 -7.82 1.92 -4.23
C LEU A 74 -7.44 2.00 -5.71
N SER A 75 -8.20 2.74 -6.50
CA SER A 75 -7.93 2.90 -7.93
C SER A 75 -6.59 3.60 -8.20
N ASP A 76 -6.35 4.71 -7.50
CA ASP A 76 -5.09 5.45 -7.65
C ASP A 76 -3.92 4.72 -6.98
N TYR A 77 -4.15 4.11 -5.81
CA TYR A 77 -3.13 3.32 -5.12
C TYR A 77 -2.66 2.14 -5.98
N ALA A 78 -3.58 1.35 -6.53
CA ALA A 78 -3.24 0.15 -7.30
C ALA A 78 -2.51 0.51 -8.61
N LEU A 79 -2.95 1.55 -9.30
CA LEU A 79 -2.26 2.06 -10.48
C LEU A 79 -0.86 2.59 -10.14
N PHE A 80 -0.74 3.41 -9.07
CA PHE A 80 0.56 3.93 -8.61
C PHE A 80 1.55 2.80 -8.34
N MET A 81 1.14 1.78 -7.61
CA MET A 81 1.99 0.64 -7.27
C MET A 81 2.38 -0.18 -8.49
N ALA A 82 1.45 -0.41 -9.43
CA ALA A 82 1.73 -1.12 -10.67
C ALA A 82 2.71 -0.35 -11.57
N VAL A 83 2.55 0.96 -11.69
CA VAL A 83 3.49 1.83 -12.44
C VAL A 83 4.85 1.86 -11.73
N LYS A 84 4.86 1.94 -10.40
CA LYS A 84 6.10 1.93 -9.61
C LYS A 84 6.88 0.63 -9.80
N ASP A 85 6.20 -0.51 -9.78
CA ASP A 85 6.81 -1.82 -10.04
C ASP A 85 7.35 -1.88 -11.49
N ARG A 86 6.63 -1.33 -12.47
CA ARG A 86 7.05 -1.25 -13.87
C ARG A 86 8.31 -0.40 -14.08
N PHE A 87 8.55 0.60 -13.22
CA PHE A 87 9.73 1.46 -13.19
C PHE A 87 10.75 1.06 -12.11
N ASP A 88 10.80 -0.21 -11.72
CA ASP A 88 11.79 -0.77 -10.77
C ASP A 88 11.84 -0.01 -9.43
N GLY A 89 10.72 0.49 -8.95
CA GLY A 89 10.61 1.20 -7.67
C GLY A 89 11.13 2.65 -7.68
N VAL A 90 11.43 3.22 -8.85
CA VAL A 90 11.87 4.61 -8.98
C VAL A 90 10.79 5.56 -8.45
N GLU A 91 11.21 6.64 -7.78
CA GLU A 91 10.31 7.68 -7.26
C GLU A 91 9.44 8.28 -8.37
N TRP A 92 8.16 8.50 -8.10
CA TRP A 92 7.21 9.00 -9.09
C TRP A 92 7.60 10.34 -9.72
N LYS A 93 8.34 11.18 -9.00
CA LYS A 93 8.87 12.44 -9.54
C LYS A 93 9.84 12.26 -10.72
N LEU A 94 10.46 11.10 -10.82
CA LEU A 94 11.40 10.74 -11.87
C LEU A 94 10.75 9.95 -13.02
N TRP A 95 9.45 9.69 -12.96
CA TRP A 95 8.72 9.07 -14.06
C TRP A 95 8.63 9.99 -15.27
N ALA A 96 8.29 9.43 -16.43
CA ALA A 96 7.99 10.21 -17.63
C ALA A 96 6.87 11.22 -17.36
N ASP A 97 6.96 12.40 -17.96
CA ASP A 97 6.08 13.52 -17.63
C ASP A 97 4.59 13.23 -17.84
N ASP A 98 4.25 12.40 -18.81
CA ASP A 98 2.90 12.02 -19.14
C ASP A 98 2.20 11.27 -18.01
N ILE A 99 2.85 10.26 -17.43
CA ILE A 99 2.30 9.51 -16.29
C ILE A 99 2.56 10.22 -14.96
N LYS A 100 3.69 10.91 -14.81
CA LYS A 100 3.99 11.73 -13.64
C LYS A 100 2.92 12.80 -13.42
N LEU A 101 2.51 13.48 -14.50
CA LEU A 101 1.49 14.53 -14.48
C LEU A 101 0.07 14.00 -14.72
N ARG A 102 -0.09 12.68 -14.76
CA ARG A 102 -1.39 12.00 -14.88
C ARG A 102 -2.18 12.43 -16.12
N TRP A 103 -1.53 12.61 -17.27
CA TRP A 103 -2.23 12.93 -18.52
C TRP A 103 -3.21 11.83 -18.91
N GLY A 104 -4.44 12.20 -19.30
CA GLY A 104 -5.51 11.26 -19.59
C GLY A 104 -5.08 10.09 -20.49
N PRO A 105 -4.49 10.34 -21.68
CA PRO A 105 -4.03 9.25 -22.55
C PRO A 105 -3.00 8.31 -21.91
N ALA A 106 -2.09 8.83 -21.08
CA ALA A 106 -1.10 8.01 -20.38
C ALA A 106 -1.78 7.18 -19.28
N MET A 107 -2.71 7.77 -18.52
CA MET A 107 -3.49 7.07 -17.52
C MET A 107 -4.27 5.89 -18.12
N ASP A 108 -4.89 6.09 -19.28
CA ASP A 108 -5.64 5.04 -19.98
C ASP A 108 -4.69 3.94 -20.51
N TYR A 109 -3.58 4.34 -21.12
CA TYR A 109 -2.56 3.41 -21.59
C TYR A 109 -2.01 2.51 -20.46
N TYR A 110 -1.60 3.09 -19.31
CA TYR A 110 -1.06 2.30 -18.20
C TYR A 110 -2.13 1.45 -17.50
N ARG A 111 -3.38 1.88 -17.46
CA ARG A 111 -4.49 1.06 -16.95
C ARG A 111 -4.72 -0.19 -17.80
N GLU A 112 -4.61 -0.06 -19.12
CA GLU A 112 -4.78 -1.18 -20.04
C GLU A 112 -3.54 -2.10 -19.99
N GLU A 113 -2.33 -1.55 -20.12
CA GLU A 113 -1.09 -2.33 -20.15
C GLU A 113 -0.84 -3.08 -18.85
N LEU A 114 -1.12 -2.45 -17.70
CA LEU A 114 -0.84 -2.99 -16.36
C LEU A 114 -2.08 -3.58 -15.69
N TYR A 115 -3.11 -3.93 -16.44
CA TYR A 115 -4.38 -4.41 -15.88
C TYR A 115 -4.20 -5.51 -14.83
N PHE A 116 -3.43 -6.56 -15.12
CA PHE A 116 -3.19 -7.66 -14.20
C PHE A 116 -2.32 -7.27 -12.99
N ASP A 117 -1.43 -6.30 -13.14
CA ASP A 117 -0.62 -5.79 -12.03
C ASP A 117 -1.45 -4.91 -11.11
N ILE A 118 -2.34 -4.10 -11.65
CA ILE A 118 -3.33 -3.32 -10.89
C ILE A 118 -4.27 -4.24 -10.12
N GLU A 119 -4.84 -5.27 -10.78
CA GLU A 119 -5.70 -6.26 -10.12
C GLU A 119 -4.95 -7.01 -9.02
N PHE A 120 -3.67 -7.34 -9.21
CA PHE A 120 -2.83 -7.93 -8.16
C PHE A 120 -2.65 -7.03 -6.95
N GLN A 121 -2.43 -5.73 -7.14
CA GLN A 121 -2.36 -4.76 -6.03
C GLN A 121 -3.71 -4.69 -5.28
N GLN A 122 -4.82 -4.66 -6.00
CA GLN A 122 -6.16 -4.70 -5.41
C GLN A 122 -6.41 -6.01 -4.64
N TYR A 123 -5.99 -7.15 -5.20
CA TYR A 123 -6.07 -8.46 -4.55
C TYR A 123 -5.33 -8.48 -3.21
N MET A 124 -4.12 -7.93 -3.15
CA MET A 124 -3.36 -7.86 -1.91
C MET A 124 -4.07 -7.03 -0.84
N GLN A 125 -4.66 -5.90 -1.22
CA GLN A 125 -5.44 -5.06 -0.29
C GLN A 125 -6.72 -5.76 0.17
N PHE A 126 -7.41 -6.45 -0.73
CA PHE A 126 -8.59 -7.26 -0.39
C PHE A 126 -8.25 -8.37 0.62
N LYS A 127 -7.19 -9.15 0.37
CA LYS A 127 -6.74 -10.20 1.29
C LYS A 127 -6.31 -9.67 2.65
N PHE A 128 -5.66 -8.51 2.69
CA PHE A 128 -5.35 -7.83 3.93
C PHE A 128 -6.64 -7.41 4.68
N TYR A 129 -7.59 -6.83 3.98
CA TYR A 129 -8.86 -6.38 4.55
C TYR A 129 -9.66 -7.55 5.13
N GLU A 130 -9.79 -8.66 4.41
CA GLU A 130 -10.45 -9.89 4.92
C GLU A 130 -9.82 -10.35 6.24
N GLN A 131 -8.49 -10.46 6.28
CA GLN A 131 -7.77 -10.93 7.46
C GLN A 131 -7.88 -9.96 8.63
N TRP A 132 -7.80 -8.67 8.35
CA TRP A 132 -7.98 -7.61 9.35
C TRP A 132 -9.38 -7.65 9.97
N MET A 133 -10.41 -7.75 9.15
CA MET A 133 -11.80 -7.79 9.63
C MET A 133 -12.09 -9.04 10.46
N GLN A 134 -11.52 -10.18 10.10
CA GLN A 134 -11.64 -11.41 10.88
C GLN A 134 -10.92 -11.28 12.23
N LEU A 135 -9.71 -10.73 12.26
CA LEU A 135 -8.98 -10.49 13.51
C LEU A 135 -9.74 -9.51 14.43
N LYS A 136 -10.23 -8.42 13.86
CA LYS A 136 -11.03 -7.42 14.57
C LYS A 136 -12.31 -8.04 15.16
N ALA A 137 -13.02 -8.84 14.37
CA ALA A 137 -14.23 -9.54 14.82
C ALA A 137 -13.92 -10.52 15.96
N TYR A 138 -12.80 -11.27 15.85
CA TYR A 138 -12.35 -12.18 16.91
C TYR A 138 -12.02 -11.43 18.21
N ALA A 139 -11.27 -10.34 18.14
CA ALA A 139 -10.94 -9.51 19.30
C ALA A 139 -12.21 -8.95 19.97
N ASN A 140 -13.11 -8.37 19.19
CA ASN A 140 -14.37 -7.80 19.67
C ASN A 140 -15.26 -8.85 20.34
N LYS A 141 -15.32 -10.07 19.78
CA LYS A 141 -16.05 -11.20 20.41
C LYS A 141 -15.48 -11.59 21.78
N LYS A 142 -14.20 -11.28 22.02
CA LYS A 142 -13.53 -11.50 23.33
C LYS A 142 -13.63 -10.29 24.26
N GLY A 143 -14.38 -9.25 23.89
CA GLY A 143 -14.51 -8.01 24.65
C GLY A 143 -13.31 -7.08 24.53
N ILE A 144 -12.40 -7.33 23.59
CA ILE A 144 -11.21 -6.51 23.33
C ILE A 144 -11.52 -5.51 22.22
N GLN A 145 -11.32 -4.23 22.48
CA GLN A 145 -11.40 -3.18 21.48
C GLN A 145 -9.99 -2.88 20.94
N ILE A 146 -9.87 -2.76 19.63
CA ILE A 146 -8.63 -2.38 18.98
C ILE A 146 -8.69 -0.87 18.73
N ILE A 147 -7.74 -0.13 19.33
CA ILE A 147 -7.54 1.29 19.07
C ILE A 147 -6.39 1.38 18.06
N GLY A 148 -6.71 1.94 16.90
CA GLY A 148 -5.72 2.20 15.86
C GLY A 148 -5.11 3.58 15.97
N ASP A 149 -4.04 3.80 15.24
CA ASP A 149 -3.42 5.09 15.02
C ASP A 149 -3.33 5.34 13.52
N ILE A 150 -3.29 6.60 13.11
CA ILE A 150 -3.09 7.00 11.72
C ILE A 150 -1.74 7.67 11.55
N PRO A 151 -1.01 7.44 10.46
CA PRO A 151 0.17 8.24 10.14
C PRO A 151 -0.20 9.72 10.06
N ILE A 152 0.55 10.57 10.76
CA ILE A 152 0.30 12.04 10.73
C ILE A 152 0.60 12.58 9.33
N TYR A 153 1.63 12.05 8.66
CA TYR A 153 2.08 12.46 7.34
C TYR A 153 2.23 11.26 6.40
N VAL A 154 2.10 11.52 5.11
CA VAL A 154 2.40 10.55 4.05
C VAL A 154 3.84 10.73 3.55
N ALA A 155 4.39 9.71 2.91
CA ALA A 155 5.68 9.85 2.22
C ALA A 155 5.53 10.71 0.97
N MET A 156 6.59 11.43 0.58
CA MET A 156 6.60 12.16 -0.69
C MET A 156 6.47 11.21 -1.88
N ASP A 157 7.04 10.03 -1.79
CA ASP A 157 6.91 8.98 -2.78
C ASP A 157 5.75 8.04 -2.43
N SER A 158 4.52 8.54 -2.61
CA SER A 158 3.27 7.84 -2.29
C SER A 158 2.19 8.10 -3.33
N ALA A 159 1.18 7.24 -3.33
CA ALA A 159 0.00 7.41 -4.18
C ALA A 159 -0.75 8.72 -3.89
N ASP A 160 -0.82 9.12 -2.60
CA ASP A 160 -1.50 10.35 -2.18
C ASP A 160 -0.89 11.60 -2.81
N THR A 161 0.44 11.74 -2.75
CA THR A 161 1.14 12.90 -3.31
C THR A 161 1.16 12.90 -4.83
N TRP A 162 1.17 11.73 -5.47
CA TRP A 162 1.07 11.60 -6.92
C TRP A 162 -0.35 11.88 -7.43
N ALA A 163 -1.37 11.35 -6.74
CA ALA A 163 -2.77 11.50 -7.14
C ALA A 163 -3.33 12.90 -6.83
N HIS A 164 -2.92 13.48 -5.71
CA HIS A 164 -3.46 14.72 -5.15
C HIS A 164 -2.38 15.69 -4.68
N PRO A 165 -1.44 16.10 -5.55
CA PRO A 165 -0.35 17.01 -5.17
C PRO A 165 -0.86 18.36 -4.64
N GLU A 166 -2.06 18.78 -5.04
CA GLU A 166 -2.73 20.01 -4.59
C GLU A 166 -3.04 20.03 -3.08
N LEU A 167 -3.10 18.85 -2.44
CA LEU A 167 -3.34 18.73 -1.00
C LEU A 167 -2.09 19.05 -0.17
N PHE A 168 -0.93 19.16 -0.80
CA PHE A 168 0.37 19.35 -0.13
C PHE A 168 1.02 20.68 -0.50
N GLN A 169 1.94 21.16 0.35
CA GLN A 169 2.72 22.37 0.11
C GLN A 169 3.90 22.05 -0.81
N LEU A 170 3.60 21.88 -2.10
CA LEU A 170 4.59 21.65 -3.14
C LEU A 170 4.71 22.88 -4.04
N ASP A 171 5.88 23.05 -4.66
CA ASP A 171 6.11 24.02 -5.72
C ASP A 171 5.64 23.50 -7.09
N GLU A 172 5.96 24.24 -8.17
CA GLU A 172 5.56 23.93 -9.55
C GLU A 172 6.23 22.65 -10.10
N GLU A 173 7.37 22.27 -9.54
CA GLU A 173 8.13 21.05 -9.86
C GLU A 173 7.76 19.86 -8.94
N ASN A 174 6.71 19.99 -8.12
CA ASN A 174 6.30 19.02 -7.11
C ASN A 174 7.38 18.74 -6.05
N VAL A 175 8.19 19.75 -5.71
CA VAL A 175 9.15 19.66 -4.61
C VAL A 175 8.51 20.26 -3.35
N PRO A 176 8.63 19.64 -2.16
CA PRO A 176 8.11 20.20 -0.93
C PRO A 176 8.74 21.57 -0.62
N VAL A 177 7.90 22.59 -0.47
CA VAL A 177 8.33 23.95 -0.05
C VAL A 177 8.86 23.94 1.38
N ALA A 178 8.29 23.08 2.22
CA ALA A 178 8.72 22.80 3.58
C ALA A 178 8.38 21.35 3.92
N VAL A 179 9.13 20.77 4.84
CA VAL A 179 8.95 19.38 5.29
C VAL A 179 8.67 19.30 6.78
N ALA A 180 8.01 18.21 7.19
CA ALA A 180 7.68 17.93 8.57
C ALA A 180 8.90 17.58 9.40
N GLY A 181 8.83 17.93 10.67
CA GLY A 181 9.82 17.64 11.69
C GLY A 181 9.34 18.10 13.05
N CYS A 182 10.15 17.89 14.09
CA CYS A 182 9.87 18.44 15.42
C CYS A 182 11.11 19.11 16.01
N PRO A 183 10.92 20.16 16.86
CA PRO A 183 12.02 20.80 17.57
C PRO A 183 12.67 19.83 18.58
N PRO A 184 13.83 20.21 19.18
CA PRO A 184 14.44 19.46 20.27
C PRO A 184 13.44 19.19 21.42
N ASP A 185 13.45 17.97 21.91
CA ASP A 185 12.60 17.52 23.02
C ASP A 185 13.36 16.55 23.95
N GLY A 186 12.66 15.90 24.87
CA GLY A 186 13.24 14.92 25.81
C GLY A 186 13.76 13.64 25.14
N PHE A 187 13.37 13.36 23.91
CA PHE A 187 13.80 12.17 23.15
C PHE A 187 14.92 12.49 22.14
N SER A 188 14.98 13.73 21.63
CA SER A 188 15.99 14.15 20.67
C SER A 188 16.51 15.56 20.98
N ALA A 189 17.75 15.65 21.44
CA ALA A 189 18.38 16.92 21.78
C ALA A 189 18.57 17.89 20.59
N THR A 190 18.54 17.38 19.36
CA THR A 190 18.68 18.15 18.11
C THR A 190 17.38 18.30 17.33
N GLY A 191 16.26 17.75 17.85
CA GLY A 191 15.02 17.62 17.12
C GLY A 191 15.08 16.51 16.07
N GLN A 192 14.02 16.40 15.26
CA GLN A 192 13.92 15.41 14.20
C GLN A 192 13.44 16.07 12.90
N LEU A 193 14.06 15.72 11.78
CA LEU A 193 13.61 16.08 10.45
C LEU A 193 13.05 14.83 9.78
N TRP A 194 11.73 14.77 9.58
CA TRP A 194 11.06 13.58 9.03
C TRP A 194 11.03 13.56 7.50
N GLY A 195 11.05 14.76 6.88
CA GLY A 195 11.12 14.87 5.42
C GLY A 195 9.79 14.69 4.68
N ASN A 196 8.69 14.45 5.39
CA ASN A 196 7.37 14.32 4.80
C ASN A 196 6.84 15.67 4.31
N PRO A 197 6.08 15.75 3.21
CA PRO A 197 5.46 16.98 2.75
C PRO A 197 4.40 17.46 3.75
N LEU A 198 4.28 18.79 3.90
CA LEU A 198 3.25 19.39 4.74
C LEU A 198 1.92 19.48 3.99
N TYR A 199 0.81 19.33 4.72
CA TYR A 199 -0.53 19.52 4.17
C TYR A 199 -0.83 20.99 3.89
N ARG A 200 -1.53 21.26 2.80
CA ARG A 200 -2.09 22.56 2.44
C ARG A 200 -3.46 22.72 3.10
N TRP A 201 -3.49 23.01 4.41
CA TRP A 201 -4.72 23.01 5.22
C TRP A 201 -5.82 23.95 4.70
N GLY A 202 -5.46 25.05 4.03
CA GLY A 202 -6.44 25.92 3.39
C GLY A 202 -7.24 25.22 2.30
N TYR A 203 -6.60 24.33 1.54
CA TYR A 203 -7.24 23.54 0.50
C TYR A 203 -8.07 22.39 1.11
N HIS A 204 -7.53 21.70 2.10
CA HIS A 204 -8.26 20.64 2.81
C HIS A 204 -9.58 21.13 3.44
N LYS A 205 -9.60 22.35 4.00
CA LYS A 205 -10.84 22.92 4.56
C LYS A 205 -11.94 23.09 3.53
N LEU A 206 -11.59 23.37 2.28
CA LEU A 206 -12.57 23.49 1.18
C LEU A 206 -13.13 22.12 0.79
N SER A 207 -12.33 21.06 0.86
CA SER A 207 -12.80 19.69 0.55
C SER A 207 -13.62 19.07 1.67
N LEU A 208 -13.35 19.43 2.93
CA LEU A 208 -14.10 18.94 4.12
C LEU A 208 -15.48 19.57 4.30
N ILE A 209 -15.83 20.63 3.56
CA ILE A 209 -17.17 21.24 3.58
C ILE A 209 -18.23 20.28 2.99
N HIS A 210 -17.84 19.25 2.29
CA HIS A 210 -18.72 18.27 1.63
C HIS A 210 -18.84 16.92 2.34
N ILE A 211 -18.29 16.78 3.58
CA ILE A 211 -18.42 15.56 4.37
C ILE A 211 -19.54 15.75 5.42
#